data_a68e79a9429d5d77412f316e4cde631d
#
_entry.id   a68e79a9429d5d77412f316e4cde631d
#
_cell.length_a   1.000
_cell.length_b   1.000
_cell.length_c   1.000
_cell.angle_alpha   90.00
_cell.angle_beta   90.00
_cell.angle_gamma   90.00
#
_symmetry.space_group_name_H-M   'P 1'
#
loop_
_entity.id
_entity.type
_entity.pdbx_description
1 polymer ?
#
loop_
_entity_poly.entity_id
_entity_poly.type
_entity_poly.pdbx_seq_one_letter_code
_entity_poly.pdbx_strand_id
1 'polypeptide(L)'
;MSTVIEILIFLVVSVIVYGMYEKSFNKCLNLSPNEFVERKFLLKASSLDLSKILYGPIVLIIVMVGLVDYYCKNLTLAFSAGAIVFILYAIYIMKMFIFYIGSGIVITQQRVIVIKSFKPTSFNIDEILYAKVFENDTRDLKDDMVIKDEITKSAITIMDINGRQETIENFPDANIVRLEIMQIQSMRERELERLKSQNNQN
;
A
#
# COMPACT_ATOMS: atom_id res chain seq x y z
N MET A 1 -26.68 -24.28 11.47
CA MET A 1 -25.33 -24.91 11.60
C MET A 1 -24.37 -24.55 10.47
N SER A 2 -24.83 -24.38 9.23
CA SER A 2 -23.98 -24.01 8.06
C SER A 2 -23.26 -22.66 8.26
N THR A 3 -23.96 -21.60 8.65
CA THR A 3 -23.41 -20.27 8.81
C THR A 3 -22.30 -20.13 9.85
N VAL A 4 -22.39 -20.90 10.96
CA VAL A 4 -21.34 -20.90 12.00
C VAL A 4 -20.06 -21.53 11.49
N ILE A 5 -20.18 -22.62 10.73
CA ILE A 5 -19.04 -23.32 10.12
C ILE A 5 -18.37 -22.43 9.08
N GLU A 6 -19.14 -21.72 8.26
CA GLU A 6 -18.63 -20.77 7.26
C GLU A 6 -17.86 -19.62 7.89
N ILE A 7 -18.39 -19.04 8.98
CA ILE A 7 -17.70 -17.98 9.75
C ILE A 7 -16.38 -18.51 10.33
N LEU A 8 -16.40 -19.73 10.86
CA LEU A 8 -15.23 -20.34 11.47
C LEU A 8 -14.13 -20.64 10.44
N ILE A 9 -14.52 -21.15 9.26
CA ILE A 9 -13.60 -21.34 8.13
C ILE A 9 -13.02 -20.02 7.68
N PHE A 10 -13.84 -18.97 7.54
CA PHE A 10 -13.36 -17.63 7.14
C PHE A 10 -12.35 -17.06 8.15
N LEU A 11 -12.61 -17.21 9.45
CA LEU A 11 -11.68 -16.78 10.50
C LEU A 11 -10.34 -17.54 10.43
N VAL A 12 -10.39 -18.87 10.30
CA VAL A 12 -9.17 -19.70 10.19
C VAL A 12 -8.36 -19.32 8.96
N VAL A 13 -9.01 -19.19 7.80
CA VAL A 13 -8.34 -18.77 6.56
C VAL A 13 -7.73 -17.38 6.71
N SER A 14 -8.44 -16.43 7.32
CA SER A 14 -7.93 -15.09 7.57
C SER A 14 -6.68 -15.07 8.44
N VAL A 15 -6.65 -15.87 9.51
CA VAL A 15 -5.48 -16.01 10.39
C VAL A 15 -4.28 -16.63 9.65
N ILE A 16 -4.52 -17.65 8.84
CA ILE A 16 -3.47 -18.30 8.03
C ILE A 16 -2.89 -17.30 7.01
N VAL A 17 -3.76 -16.60 6.29
CA VAL A 17 -3.36 -15.59 5.29
C VAL A 17 -2.58 -14.48 5.95
N TYR A 18 -3.02 -14.00 7.12
CA TYR A 18 -2.30 -12.98 7.88
C TYR A 18 -0.91 -13.44 8.33
N GLY A 19 -0.80 -14.65 8.86
CA GLY A 19 0.50 -15.22 9.28
C GLY A 19 1.46 -15.43 8.10
N MET A 20 0.97 -15.88 6.95
CA MET A 20 1.77 -16.00 5.73
C MET A 20 2.24 -14.62 5.23
N TYR A 21 1.37 -13.63 5.29
CA TYR A 21 1.66 -12.25 4.95
C TYR A 21 2.78 -11.68 5.83
N GLU A 22 2.63 -11.75 7.15
CA GLU A 22 3.62 -11.21 8.08
C GLU A 22 4.99 -11.87 7.90
N LYS A 23 5.02 -13.17 7.71
CA LYS A 23 6.26 -13.92 7.43
C LYS A 23 6.91 -13.46 6.12
N SER A 24 6.12 -13.29 5.05
CA SER A 24 6.61 -12.84 3.74
C SER A 24 7.10 -11.41 3.80
N PHE A 25 6.38 -10.53 4.48
CA PHE A 25 6.77 -9.14 4.65
C PHE A 25 8.07 -9.00 5.46
N ASN A 26 8.20 -9.71 6.56
CA ASN A 26 9.42 -9.69 7.38
C ASN A 26 10.62 -10.27 6.62
N LYS A 27 10.41 -11.29 5.77
CA LYS A 27 11.46 -11.82 4.89
C LYS A 27 11.94 -10.79 3.86
N CYS A 28 11.05 -9.92 3.37
CA CYS A 28 11.42 -8.87 2.43
C CYS A 28 12.27 -7.77 3.06
N LEU A 29 12.21 -7.57 4.38
CA LEU A 29 12.96 -6.50 5.05
C LEU A 29 14.47 -6.73 5.00
N ASN A 30 14.92 -7.99 4.98
CA ASN A 30 16.34 -8.37 4.96
C ASN A 30 17.19 -7.49 5.90
N LEU A 31 16.79 -7.45 7.17
CA LEU A 31 17.43 -6.62 8.19
C LEU A 31 18.81 -7.18 8.56
N SER A 32 19.77 -6.30 8.78
CA SER A 32 21.06 -6.65 9.35
C SER A 32 20.91 -7.09 10.81
N PRO A 33 21.82 -7.95 11.35
CA PRO A 33 21.68 -8.47 12.71
C PRO A 33 21.53 -7.42 13.83
N ASN A 34 22.06 -6.22 13.61
CA ASN A 34 22.03 -5.10 14.56
C ASN A 34 21.07 -3.98 14.12
N GLU A 35 20.22 -4.24 13.16
CA GLU A 35 19.28 -3.26 12.63
C GLU A 35 17.90 -3.46 13.26
N PHE A 36 17.41 -2.44 13.96
CA PHE A 36 16.09 -2.45 14.58
C PHE A 36 15.10 -1.62 13.78
N VAL A 37 13.88 -2.15 13.65
CA VAL A 37 12.76 -1.42 13.05
C VAL A 37 12.25 -0.42 14.10
N GLU A 38 12.32 0.87 13.77
CA GLU A 38 11.77 1.92 14.61
C GLU A 38 10.27 2.07 14.37
N ARG A 39 9.88 2.14 13.10
CA ARG A 39 8.47 2.26 12.71
C ARG A 39 8.14 1.50 11.45
N LYS A 40 6.90 1.03 11.38
CA LYS A 40 6.36 0.27 10.27
C LYS A 40 5.02 0.86 9.85
N PHE A 41 4.97 1.38 8.65
CA PHE A 41 3.78 1.96 8.04
C PHE A 41 3.33 1.07 6.90
N LEU A 42 2.18 0.42 7.05
CA LEU A 42 1.63 -0.48 6.04
C LEU A 42 0.51 0.23 5.29
N LEU A 43 0.43 -0.02 4.00
CA LEU A 43 -0.69 0.44 3.22
C LEU A 43 -1.95 -0.29 3.71
N LYS A 44 -2.93 0.47 4.21
CA LYS A 44 -4.15 -0.10 4.77
C LYS A 44 -5.12 -0.47 3.65
N ALA A 45 -5.70 -1.66 3.73
CA ALA A 45 -6.76 -2.08 2.81
C ALA A 45 -8.01 -1.19 2.89
N SER A 46 -8.17 -0.42 3.97
CA SER A 46 -9.24 0.59 4.12
C SER A 46 -9.14 1.76 3.14
N SER A 47 -7.97 2.00 2.55
CA SER A 47 -7.80 2.98 1.47
C SER A 47 -8.32 2.49 0.11
N LEU A 48 -8.68 1.20 0.00
CA LEU A 48 -9.34 0.63 -1.15
C LEU A 48 -10.83 0.99 -1.13
N ASP A 49 -11.27 1.72 -2.15
CA ASP A 49 -12.69 1.93 -2.38
C ASP A 49 -13.31 0.62 -2.93
N LEU A 50 -13.62 -0.29 -2.01
CA LEU A 50 -14.19 -1.61 -2.32
C LEU A 50 -15.48 -1.50 -3.16
N SER A 51 -16.23 -0.43 -3.01
CA SER A 51 -17.45 -0.22 -3.77
C SER A 51 -17.16 -0.08 -5.25
N LYS A 52 -16.20 0.77 -5.64
CA LYS A 52 -15.81 0.95 -7.05
C LYS A 52 -15.18 -0.31 -7.65
N ILE A 53 -14.46 -1.06 -6.82
CA ILE A 53 -13.85 -2.32 -7.25
C ILE A 53 -14.92 -3.40 -7.51
N LEU A 54 -15.97 -3.49 -6.72
CA LEU A 54 -16.98 -4.53 -6.84
C LEU A 54 -18.08 -4.20 -7.85
N TYR A 55 -18.56 -2.96 -7.91
CA TYR A 55 -19.70 -2.61 -8.75
C TYR A 55 -19.38 -2.62 -10.25
N GLY A 56 -18.23 -2.08 -10.65
CA GLY A 56 -17.85 -1.99 -12.07
C GLY A 56 -17.93 -3.34 -12.80
N PRO A 57 -17.30 -4.39 -12.29
CA PRO A 57 -17.30 -5.70 -12.93
C PRO A 57 -18.62 -6.43 -12.90
N ILE A 58 -19.41 -6.29 -11.83
CA ILE A 58 -20.73 -6.88 -11.77
C ILE A 58 -21.58 -6.34 -12.92
N VAL A 59 -21.56 -5.02 -13.12
CA VAL A 59 -22.25 -4.38 -14.24
C VAL A 59 -21.69 -4.88 -15.57
N LEU A 60 -20.37 -4.98 -15.72
CA LEU A 60 -19.74 -5.47 -16.95
C LEU A 60 -20.14 -6.92 -17.27
N ILE A 61 -20.16 -7.81 -16.26
CA ILE A 61 -20.58 -9.21 -16.43
C ILE A 61 -22.04 -9.28 -16.88
N ILE A 62 -22.94 -8.52 -16.24
CA ILE A 62 -24.35 -8.50 -16.58
C ILE A 62 -24.55 -8.01 -18.02
N VAL A 63 -23.85 -6.93 -18.41
CA VAL A 63 -23.93 -6.39 -19.76
C VAL A 63 -23.38 -7.39 -20.79
N MET A 64 -22.24 -8.02 -20.52
CA MET A 64 -21.65 -9.01 -21.44
C MET A 64 -22.53 -10.25 -21.60
N VAL A 65 -23.08 -10.80 -20.52
CA VAL A 65 -24.02 -11.94 -20.58
C VAL A 65 -25.26 -11.56 -21.39
N GLY A 66 -25.83 -10.36 -21.12
CA GLY A 66 -27.00 -9.88 -21.86
C GLY A 66 -26.74 -9.66 -23.35
N LEU A 67 -25.60 -9.08 -23.73
CA LEU A 67 -25.24 -8.88 -25.12
C LEU A 67 -25.04 -10.19 -25.89
N VAL A 68 -24.29 -11.14 -25.27
CA VAL A 68 -24.01 -12.43 -25.90
C VAL A 68 -25.33 -13.23 -26.08
N ASP A 69 -26.22 -13.23 -25.08
CA ASP A 69 -27.51 -13.88 -25.17
C ASP A 69 -28.38 -13.25 -26.26
N TYR A 70 -28.41 -11.92 -26.34
CA TYR A 70 -29.17 -11.18 -27.36
C TYR A 70 -28.70 -11.50 -28.78
N TYR A 71 -27.38 -11.49 -29.04
CA TYR A 71 -26.83 -11.70 -30.38
C TYR A 71 -26.73 -13.16 -30.79
N CYS A 72 -26.31 -14.03 -29.87
CA CYS A 72 -26.03 -15.41 -30.19
C CYS A 72 -27.25 -16.33 -29.94
N LYS A 73 -28.22 -15.87 -29.16
CA LYS A 73 -29.40 -16.66 -28.70
C LYS A 73 -29.00 -18.00 -28.09
N ASN A 74 -27.85 -18.03 -27.44
CA ASN A 74 -27.27 -19.22 -26.88
C ASN A 74 -26.82 -18.93 -25.42
N LEU A 75 -27.66 -19.35 -24.50
CA LEU A 75 -27.47 -19.13 -23.08
C LEU A 75 -26.17 -19.74 -22.54
N THR A 76 -25.76 -20.89 -23.04
CA THR A 76 -24.53 -21.57 -22.63
C THR A 76 -23.28 -20.73 -23.01
N LEU A 77 -23.30 -20.15 -24.20
CA LEU A 77 -22.22 -19.29 -24.69
C LEU A 77 -22.19 -17.97 -23.93
N ALA A 78 -23.35 -17.43 -23.53
CA ALA A 78 -23.44 -16.24 -22.70
C ALA A 78 -22.85 -16.47 -21.30
N PHE A 79 -23.18 -17.59 -20.67
CA PHE A 79 -22.61 -17.94 -19.36
C PHE A 79 -21.10 -18.21 -19.43
N SER A 80 -20.60 -18.86 -20.48
CA SER A 80 -19.14 -19.08 -20.63
C SER A 80 -18.39 -17.78 -20.84
N ALA A 81 -18.93 -16.83 -21.59
CA ALA A 81 -18.34 -15.48 -21.71
C ALA A 81 -18.33 -14.74 -20.39
N GLY A 82 -19.41 -14.79 -19.61
CA GLY A 82 -19.48 -14.21 -18.27
C GLY A 82 -18.46 -14.83 -17.31
N ALA A 83 -18.27 -16.16 -17.36
CA ALA A 83 -17.28 -16.87 -16.55
C ALA A 83 -15.84 -16.42 -16.87
N ILE A 84 -15.51 -16.25 -18.15
CA ILE A 84 -14.19 -15.76 -18.58
C ILE A 84 -13.94 -14.35 -18.00
N VAL A 85 -14.90 -13.45 -18.15
CA VAL A 85 -14.81 -12.08 -17.60
C VAL A 85 -14.64 -12.11 -16.10
N PHE A 86 -15.37 -12.98 -15.39
CA PHE A 86 -15.25 -13.14 -13.95
C PHE A 86 -13.86 -13.64 -13.53
N ILE A 87 -13.29 -14.62 -14.23
CA ILE A 87 -11.94 -15.13 -13.95
C ILE A 87 -10.87 -14.04 -14.14
N LEU A 88 -10.93 -13.32 -15.26
CA LEU A 88 -10.00 -12.21 -15.53
C LEU A 88 -10.08 -11.13 -14.45
N TYR A 89 -11.28 -10.85 -13.98
CA TYR A 89 -11.50 -9.90 -12.92
C TYR A 89 -11.01 -10.40 -11.56
N ALA A 90 -11.24 -11.66 -11.24
CA ALA A 90 -10.70 -12.26 -10.01
C ALA A 90 -9.17 -12.18 -9.96
N ILE A 91 -8.50 -12.41 -11.11
CA ILE A 91 -7.05 -12.23 -11.24
C ILE A 91 -6.64 -10.77 -11.00
N TYR A 92 -7.40 -9.81 -11.55
CA TYR A 92 -7.16 -8.39 -11.35
C TYR A 92 -7.30 -7.98 -9.87
N ILE A 93 -8.38 -8.40 -9.21
CA ILE A 93 -8.56 -8.17 -7.77
C ILE A 93 -7.40 -8.76 -6.96
N MET A 94 -7.02 -10.00 -7.25
CA MET A 94 -5.92 -10.65 -6.56
C MET A 94 -4.61 -9.86 -6.68
N LYS A 95 -4.29 -9.36 -7.88
CA LYS A 95 -3.12 -8.49 -8.08
C LYS A 95 -3.21 -7.19 -7.28
N MET A 96 -4.36 -6.54 -7.30
CA MET A 96 -4.60 -5.33 -6.50
C MET A 96 -4.43 -5.61 -5.01
N PHE A 97 -5.00 -6.71 -4.53
CA PHE A 97 -4.91 -7.10 -3.13
C PHE A 97 -3.46 -7.38 -2.70
N ILE A 98 -2.69 -8.11 -3.53
CA ILE A 98 -1.26 -8.36 -3.31
C ILE A 98 -0.48 -7.04 -3.27
N PHE A 99 -0.80 -6.10 -4.17
CA PHE A 99 -0.16 -4.78 -4.18
C PHE A 99 -0.41 -4.03 -2.87
N TYR A 100 -1.66 -3.94 -2.41
CA TYR A 100 -1.99 -3.20 -1.19
C TYR A 100 -1.42 -3.86 0.06
N ILE A 101 -1.57 -5.17 0.19
CA ILE A 101 -1.04 -5.91 1.35
C ILE A 101 0.50 -5.88 1.35
N GLY A 102 1.14 -6.06 0.18
CA GLY A 102 2.59 -6.14 0.05
C GLY A 102 3.30 -4.80 -0.02
N SER A 103 2.63 -3.67 0.25
CA SER A 103 3.21 -2.34 0.14
C SER A 103 3.23 -1.60 1.48
N GLY A 104 4.29 -0.84 1.69
CA GLY A 104 4.47 -0.06 2.91
C GLY A 104 5.85 0.59 3.00
N ILE A 105 6.07 1.30 4.08
CA ILE A 105 7.35 1.94 4.40
C ILE A 105 7.77 1.47 5.79
N VAL A 106 9.01 1.04 5.89
CA VAL A 106 9.63 0.67 7.16
C VAL A 106 10.82 1.56 7.40
N ILE A 107 10.84 2.20 8.55
CA ILE A 107 11.93 3.07 8.99
C ILE A 107 12.74 2.30 10.01
N THR A 108 14.04 2.21 9.76
CA THR A 108 15.03 1.66 10.68
C THR A 108 15.97 2.77 11.14
N GLN A 109 16.87 2.46 12.05
CA GLN A 109 17.89 3.42 12.47
C GLN A 109 18.84 3.84 11.35
N GLN A 110 19.03 3.01 10.32
CA GLN A 110 20.03 3.25 9.27
C GLN A 110 19.44 3.61 7.92
N ARG A 111 18.24 3.11 7.60
CA ARG A 111 17.64 3.24 6.28
C ARG A 111 16.12 3.28 6.31
N VAL A 112 15.55 3.82 5.25
CA VAL A 112 14.13 3.74 4.93
C VAL A 112 13.93 2.67 3.86
N ILE A 113 13.08 1.70 4.14
CA ILE A 113 12.77 0.60 3.22
C ILE A 113 11.37 0.83 2.66
N VAL A 114 11.30 1.12 1.38
CA VAL A 114 10.04 1.24 0.63
C VAL A 114 9.72 -0.12 0.03
N ILE A 115 8.57 -0.67 0.34
CA ILE A 115 8.15 -1.98 -0.14
C ILE A 115 6.95 -1.79 -1.05
N LYS A 116 7.04 -2.31 -2.29
CA LYS A 116 5.94 -2.35 -3.26
C LYS A 116 5.72 -3.77 -3.73
N SER A 117 4.53 -4.32 -3.48
CA SER A 117 4.21 -5.70 -3.88
C SER A 117 5.28 -6.71 -3.42
N PHE A 118 5.70 -6.62 -2.16
CA PHE A 118 6.77 -7.43 -1.57
C PHE A 118 8.17 -7.23 -2.18
N LYS A 119 8.39 -6.19 -2.97
CA LYS A 119 9.70 -5.83 -3.50
C LYS A 119 10.26 -4.66 -2.69
N PRO A 120 11.33 -4.86 -1.91
CA PRO A 120 11.94 -3.82 -1.10
C PRO A 120 12.93 -2.98 -1.92
N THR A 121 12.86 -1.67 -1.74
CA THR A 121 13.90 -0.72 -2.16
C THR A 121 14.36 0.03 -0.91
N SER A 122 15.64 0.02 -0.62
CA SER A 122 16.20 0.65 0.58
C SER A 122 16.95 1.93 0.24
N PHE A 123 16.73 2.96 1.06
CA PHE A 123 17.38 4.26 1.01
C PHE A 123 18.13 4.48 2.32
N ASN A 124 19.41 4.73 2.28
CA ASN A 124 20.18 5.13 3.46
C ASN A 124 19.64 6.49 3.95
N ILE A 125 19.37 6.63 5.25
CA ILE A 125 18.78 7.87 5.80
C ILE A 125 19.68 9.08 5.52
N ASP A 126 20.98 8.91 5.59
CA ASP A 126 21.96 9.99 5.35
C ASP A 126 22.06 10.39 3.87
N GLU A 127 21.57 9.56 2.96
CA GLU A 127 21.55 9.81 1.52
C GLU A 127 20.18 10.28 1.01
N ILE A 128 19.15 10.34 1.84
CA ILE A 128 17.83 10.81 1.42
C ILE A 128 17.90 12.32 1.20
N LEU A 129 17.70 12.74 -0.05
CA LEU A 129 17.67 14.13 -0.44
C LEU A 129 16.35 14.79 -0.04
N TYR A 130 15.23 14.09 -0.26
CA TYR A 130 13.91 14.54 0.17
C TYR A 130 12.88 13.41 0.31
N ALA A 131 11.92 13.64 1.18
CA ALA A 131 10.67 12.91 1.24
C ALA A 131 9.53 13.90 0.97
N LYS A 132 8.90 13.83 -0.22
CA LYS A 132 7.86 14.76 -0.66
C LYS A 132 6.50 14.09 -0.64
N VAL A 133 5.54 14.76 -0.03
CA VAL A 133 4.15 14.34 -0.04
C VAL A 133 3.38 15.14 -1.08
N PHE A 134 2.62 14.44 -1.90
CA PHE A 134 1.68 15.01 -2.86
C PHE A 134 0.27 14.71 -2.36
N GLU A 135 -0.47 15.74 -2.07
CA GLU A 135 -1.88 15.63 -1.75
C GLU A 135 -2.66 15.82 -3.05
N ASN A 136 -3.39 14.80 -3.48
CA ASN A 136 -4.36 14.97 -4.54
C ASN A 136 -5.58 15.68 -3.95
N ASP A 137 -5.59 16.99 -4.06
CA ASP A 137 -6.71 17.84 -3.67
C ASP A 137 -7.84 17.65 -4.70
N THR A 138 -8.59 16.56 -4.55
CA THR A 138 -9.86 16.39 -5.26
C THR A 138 -10.93 17.18 -4.50
N ARG A 139 -10.71 18.48 -4.32
CA ARG A 139 -11.80 19.39 -4.00
C ARG A 139 -12.61 19.60 -5.25
N ASP A 140 -13.55 18.71 -5.50
CA ASP A 140 -14.74 19.08 -6.27
C ASP A 140 -15.44 20.16 -5.46
N LEU A 141 -15.38 21.37 -5.99
CA LEU A 141 -16.10 22.55 -5.54
C LEU A 141 -17.62 22.30 -5.71
N LYS A 142 -18.21 21.45 -4.88
CA LYS A 142 -19.65 21.30 -4.74
C LYS A 142 -20.01 21.04 -3.29
N ASP A 143 -20.67 22.07 -2.77
CA ASP A 143 -21.50 22.12 -1.57
C ASP A 143 -20.82 22.12 -0.20
N ASP A 144 -20.85 23.31 0.38
CA ASP A 144 -20.85 23.59 1.81
C ASP A 144 -21.82 22.64 2.54
N MET A 145 -21.30 21.93 3.52
CA MET A 145 -21.92 20.99 4.46
C MET A 145 -21.72 19.52 4.11
N VAL A 146 -20.62 19.01 4.50
CA VAL A 146 -20.41 17.77 5.27
C VAL A 146 -18.91 17.61 5.47
N ILE A 147 -18.42 17.80 6.68
CA ILE A 147 -17.10 17.33 7.11
C ILE A 147 -17.18 15.81 7.12
N LYS A 148 -17.01 15.19 5.96
CA LYS A 148 -16.63 13.80 5.88
C LYS A 148 -15.11 13.79 5.97
N ASP A 149 -14.57 12.98 6.86
CA ASP A 149 -13.18 12.54 6.85
C ASP A 149 -12.87 11.88 5.49
N GLU A 150 -12.76 12.68 4.43
CA GLU A 150 -12.23 12.21 3.16
C GLU A 150 -10.78 11.92 3.41
N ILE A 151 -10.45 10.62 3.41
CA ILE A 151 -9.09 10.11 3.40
C ILE A 151 -8.42 10.74 2.19
N THR A 152 -7.69 11.83 2.43
CA THR A 152 -6.92 12.54 1.42
C THR A 152 -6.01 11.53 0.76
N LYS A 153 -6.18 11.31 -0.54
CA LYS A 153 -5.33 10.42 -1.34
C LYS A 153 -3.97 11.07 -1.46
N SER A 154 -3.12 10.84 -0.47
CA SER A 154 -1.75 11.36 -0.47
C SER A 154 -0.81 10.33 -1.07
N ALA A 155 0.20 10.79 -1.78
CA ALA A 155 1.31 9.99 -2.25
C ALA A 155 2.60 10.48 -1.59
N ILE A 156 3.51 9.57 -1.28
CA ILE A 156 4.85 9.92 -0.79
C ILE A 156 5.91 9.46 -1.78
N THR A 157 6.81 10.38 -2.12
CA THR A 157 7.99 10.09 -2.93
C THR A 157 9.24 10.30 -2.09
N ILE A 158 10.09 9.30 -2.05
CA ILE A 158 11.40 9.33 -1.40
C ILE A 158 12.46 9.29 -2.50
N MET A 159 13.41 10.24 -2.46
CA MET A 159 14.52 10.30 -3.40
C MET A 159 15.85 10.43 -2.66
N ASP A 160 16.86 9.71 -3.14
CA ASP A 160 18.23 9.82 -2.65
C ASP A 160 19.10 10.79 -3.48
N ILE A 161 20.31 11.05 -2.99
CA ILE A 161 21.30 11.91 -3.65
C ILE A 161 21.76 11.37 -5.02
N ASN A 162 21.57 10.07 -5.29
CA ASN A 162 21.90 9.42 -6.54
C ASN A 162 20.77 9.50 -7.57
N GLY A 163 19.67 10.17 -7.24
CA GLY A 163 18.50 10.31 -8.11
C GLY A 163 17.58 9.07 -8.15
N ARG A 164 17.84 8.04 -7.31
CA ARG A 164 16.91 6.93 -7.17
C ARG A 164 15.68 7.42 -6.43
N GLN A 165 14.50 7.13 -6.97
CA GLN A 165 13.25 7.55 -6.35
C GLN A 165 12.23 6.41 -6.32
N GLU A 166 11.41 6.41 -5.28
CA GLU A 166 10.27 5.52 -5.12
C GLU A 166 9.05 6.32 -4.65
N THR A 167 7.91 6.06 -5.27
CA THR A 167 6.64 6.71 -4.93
C THR A 167 5.62 5.66 -4.51
N ILE A 168 4.97 5.85 -3.36
CA ILE A 168 3.79 5.06 -2.97
C ILE A 168 2.58 5.99 -3.05
N GLU A 169 1.62 5.59 -3.88
CA GLU A 169 0.34 6.27 -4.04
C GLU A 169 -0.69 5.78 -3.02
N ASN A 170 -1.70 6.61 -2.74
CA ASN A 170 -2.79 6.31 -1.82
C ASN A 170 -2.30 5.89 -0.41
N PHE A 171 -1.29 6.59 0.09
CA PHE A 171 -0.64 6.30 1.36
C PHE A 171 -1.13 7.26 2.45
N PRO A 172 -2.05 6.84 3.34
CA PRO A 172 -2.70 7.75 4.28
C PRO A 172 -1.74 8.35 5.32
N ASP A 173 -0.68 7.62 5.66
CA ASP A 173 0.31 8.04 6.66
C ASP A 173 1.51 8.82 6.04
N ALA A 174 1.39 9.30 4.80
CA ALA A 174 2.48 9.93 4.05
C ALA A 174 3.14 11.10 4.81
N ASN A 175 2.34 11.99 5.40
CA ASN A 175 2.85 13.13 6.17
C ASN A 175 3.58 12.69 7.43
N ILE A 176 3.09 11.65 8.11
CA ILE A 176 3.73 11.10 9.32
C ILE A 176 5.10 10.53 8.96
N VAL A 177 5.17 9.72 7.89
CA VAL A 177 6.43 9.15 7.40
C VAL A 177 7.44 10.25 7.04
N ARG A 178 7.01 11.30 6.35
CA ARG A 178 7.88 12.44 6.02
C ARG A 178 8.47 13.08 7.28
N LEU A 179 7.62 13.35 8.27
CA LEU A 179 8.05 13.97 9.52
C LEU A 179 9.03 13.09 10.29
N GLU A 180 8.80 11.79 10.36
CA GLU A 180 9.71 10.83 10.99
C GLU A 180 11.09 10.81 10.30
N ILE A 181 11.13 10.76 8.98
CA ILE A 181 12.40 10.80 8.23
C ILE A 181 13.16 12.08 8.55
N MET A 182 12.50 13.25 8.49
CA MET A 182 13.11 14.53 8.80
C MET A 182 13.61 14.60 10.25
N GLN A 183 12.86 14.03 11.20
CA GLN A 183 13.24 13.99 12.60
C GLN A 183 14.51 13.16 12.81
N ILE A 184 14.61 11.99 12.22
CA ILE A 184 15.79 11.13 12.34
C ILE A 184 17.01 11.81 11.70
N GLN A 185 16.86 12.41 10.52
CA GLN A 185 17.94 13.18 9.89
C GLN A 185 18.43 14.29 10.79
N SER A 186 17.53 15.09 11.36
CA SER A 186 17.90 16.20 12.26
C SER A 186 18.57 15.74 13.56
N MET A 187 18.18 14.58 14.09
CA MET A 187 18.86 14.01 15.28
C MET A 187 20.28 13.58 14.95
N ARG A 188 20.51 12.95 13.81
CA ARG A 188 21.84 12.53 13.35
C ARG A 188 22.77 13.71 13.08
N GLU A 189 22.28 14.75 12.43
CA GLU A 189 23.05 15.98 12.20
C GLU A 189 23.55 16.57 13.53
N ARG A 190 22.68 16.69 14.53
CA ARG A 190 23.05 17.18 15.86
C ARG A 190 24.09 16.27 16.55
N GLU A 191 23.98 14.98 16.38
CA GLU A 191 24.94 14.04 16.96
C GLU A 191 26.31 14.17 16.30
N LEU A 192 26.36 14.29 14.98
CA LEU A 192 27.59 14.55 14.23
C LEU A 192 28.24 15.87 14.63
N GLU A 193 27.47 16.92 14.84
CA GLU A 193 27.99 18.21 15.32
C GLU A 193 28.57 18.10 16.73
N ARG A 194 27.93 17.37 17.63
CA ARG A 194 28.46 17.10 18.97
C ARG A 194 29.79 16.37 18.94
N LEU A 195 29.89 15.34 18.11
CA LEU A 195 31.14 14.57 17.96
C LEU A 195 32.27 15.42 17.37
N LYS A 196 31.97 16.26 16.39
CA LYS A 196 32.96 17.21 15.81
C LYS A 196 33.43 18.23 16.85
N SER A 197 32.53 18.76 17.69
CA SER A 197 32.90 19.70 18.75
C SER A 197 33.77 19.08 19.84
N GLN A 198 33.55 17.80 20.19
CA GLN A 198 34.37 17.05 21.15
C GLN A 198 35.77 16.77 20.61
N ASN A 199 35.88 16.39 19.31
CA ASN A 199 37.19 16.13 18.69
C ASN A 199 38.04 17.41 18.51
N ASN A 200 37.45 18.58 18.42
CA ASN A 200 38.18 19.85 18.32
C ASN A 200 38.65 20.40 19.68
N GLN A 201 38.25 19.78 20.80
CA GLN A 201 38.67 20.17 22.17
C GLN A 201 39.81 19.30 22.75
N ASN A 202 40.15 18.23 22.04
CA ASN A 202 41.30 17.35 22.36
C ASN A 202 42.46 17.64 21.40
#